data_7313b5cce5314b9bc1b2e72ef0709885
#
_entry.id   7313b5cce5314b9bc1b2e72ef0709885
#
_cell.length_a   1.000
_cell.length_b   1.000
_cell.length_c   1.000
_cell.angle_alpha   90.00
_cell.angle_beta   90.00
_cell.angle_gamma   90.00
#
_symmetry.space_group_name_H-M   'P 1'
#
loop_
_entity.id
_entity.type
_entity.pdbx_description
1 polymer ?
#
loop_
_entity_poly.entity_id
_entity_poly.type
_entity_poly.pdbx_seq_one_letter_code
_entity_poly.pdbx_strand_id
1 'polypeptide(L)'
;LELFPVQVTNEKGDYSASLYDYMNDHQKSAWWSYVVQTPFKLLGVVKDLFSKEEPVSNGELTSFRLTNKQAGVINALQQRISASVDKKTSVITVSVQMQDPLISANITQIVLEKLQGYITNYRTQKVKQDLEFTEKVFSEARESYYKAQRAYAAFEDANKNIISASYRTEQERLKNEMTLTFNVYNTLAQKLEQDKLRVQEQTPVYTIIQPATV
;
A
#
# COMPACT_ATOMS: atom_id res chain seq x y z
N LEU A 1 -9.01 -9.30 -4.27
CA LEU A 1 -8.06 -10.39 -4.54
C LEU A 1 -7.12 -10.66 -3.36
N GLU A 2 -6.63 -9.64 -2.67
CA GLU A 2 -5.75 -9.78 -1.50
C GLU A 2 -6.35 -10.58 -0.33
N LEU A 3 -7.66 -10.78 -0.29
CA LEU A 3 -8.35 -11.58 0.73
C LEU A 3 -8.41 -13.08 0.35
N PHE A 4 -8.19 -13.45 -0.89
CA PHE A 4 -8.34 -14.84 -1.36
C PHE A 4 -7.40 -15.83 -0.67
N PRO A 5 -6.10 -15.54 -0.47
CA PRO A 5 -5.18 -16.46 0.20
C PRO A 5 -5.32 -16.51 1.72
N VAL A 6 -6.21 -15.70 2.30
CA VAL A 6 -6.39 -15.65 3.76
C VAL A 6 -6.93 -16.99 4.25
N GLN A 7 -6.22 -17.59 5.21
CA GLN A 7 -6.66 -18.82 5.86
C GLN A 7 -7.77 -18.52 6.85
N VAL A 8 -8.87 -19.26 6.72
CA VAL A 8 -10.02 -19.17 7.62
C VAL A 8 -10.25 -20.52 8.28
N THR A 9 -10.55 -20.49 9.59
CA THR A 9 -10.84 -21.67 10.40
C THR A 9 -12.24 -21.54 10.96
N ASN A 10 -13.03 -22.61 10.93
CA ASN A 10 -14.37 -22.61 11.50
C ASN A 10 -14.33 -22.70 13.04
N GLU A 11 -15.47 -22.43 13.69
CA GLU A 11 -15.64 -22.45 15.15
C GLU A 11 -15.27 -23.81 15.78
N LYS A 12 -15.44 -24.90 15.03
CA LYS A 12 -15.16 -26.26 15.51
C LYS A 12 -13.68 -26.68 15.36
N GLY A 13 -12.86 -25.87 14.65
CA GLY A 13 -11.45 -26.21 14.40
C GLY A 13 -11.21 -27.33 13.39
N ASP A 14 -12.28 -27.92 12.84
CA ASP A 14 -12.21 -29.09 11.94
C ASP A 14 -11.80 -28.72 10.51
N TYR A 15 -11.73 -27.43 10.21
CA TYR A 15 -11.56 -26.95 8.84
C TYR A 15 -10.68 -25.70 8.81
N SER A 16 -9.64 -25.76 7.98
CA SER A 16 -8.80 -24.62 7.65
C SER A 16 -8.57 -24.58 6.14
N ALA A 17 -9.03 -23.54 5.47
CA ALA A 17 -8.84 -23.35 4.04
C ALA A 17 -8.69 -21.88 3.69
N SER A 18 -8.34 -21.61 2.43
CA SER A 18 -8.34 -20.24 1.95
C SER A 18 -9.77 -19.67 1.93
N LEU A 19 -9.90 -18.36 2.09
CA LEU A 19 -11.21 -17.70 1.98
C LEU A 19 -11.88 -17.98 0.64
N TYR A 20 -11.09 -18.11 -0.42
CA TYR A 20 -11.60 -18.46 -1.74
C TYR A 20 -12.25 -19.85 -1.74
N ASP A 21 -11.57 -20.87 -1.21
CA ASP A 21 -12.08 -22.25 -1.15
C ASP A 21 -13.32 -22.33 -0.23
N TYR A 22 -13.29 -21.60 0.90
CA TYR A 22 -14.45 -21.51 1.79
C TYR A 22 -15.67 -20.93 1.05
N MET A 23 -15.48 -19.87 0.27
CA MET A 23 -16.56 -19.23 -0.47
C MET A 23 -17.08 -20.08 -1.63
N ASN A 24 -16.20 -20.86 -2.28
CA ASN A 24 -16.57 -21.67 -3.46
C ASN A 24 -17.19 -23.01 -3.09
N ASP A 25 -16.63 -23.71 -2.10
CA ASP A 25 -16.94 -25.12 -1.88
C ASP A 25 -17.65 -25.43 -0.54
N HIS A 26 -17.47 -24.56 0.48
CA HIS A 26 -17.88 -24.87 1.85
C HIS A 26 -19.08 -24.07 2.38
N GLN A 27 -19.69 -23.24 1.54
CA GLN A 27 -20.92 -22.56 1.93
C GLN A 27 -22.11 -23.52 1.81
N LYS A 28 -22.84 -23.67 2.92
CA LYS A 28 -24.09 -24.44 2.93
C LYS A 28 -25.13 -23.71 2.09
N SER A 29 -25.45 -24.27 0.92
CA SER A 29 -26.64 -23.81 0.19
C SER A 29 -27.91 -24.29 0.92
N ALA A 30 -28.96 -23.46 0.93
CA ALA A 30 -30.22 -23.83 1.53
C ALA A 30 -30.75 -25.14 0.89
N TRP A 31 -31.21 -26.10 1.70
CA TRP A 31 -31.66 -27.43 1.22
C TRP A 31 -32.67 -27.36 0.07
N TRP A 32 -33.52 -26.35 0.05
CA TRP A 32 -34.52 -26.12 -1.00
C TRP A 32 -33.88 -25.71 -2.34
N SER A 33 -32.64 -25.17 -2.37
CA SER A 33 -31.95 -24.85 -3.59
C SER A 33 -31.60 -26.10 -4.42
N TYR A 34 -31.42 -27.26 -3.76
CA TYR A 34 -31.24 -28.54 -4.44
C TYR A 34 -32.53 -28.98 -5.14
N VAL A 35 -33.68 -28.68 -4.57
CA VAL A 35 -35.01 -29.05 -5.13
C VAL A 35 -35.32 -28.21 -6.36
N VAL A 36 -34.97 -26.91 -6.34
CA VAL A 36 -35.22 -26.00 -7.46
C VAL A 36 -34.19 -26.19 -8.58
N GLN A 37 -32.97 -26.63 -8.28
CA GLN A 37 -31.89 -26.82 -9.27
C GLN A 37 -31.93 -28.19 -9.96
N THR A 38 -32.63 -29.18 -9.42
CA THR A 38 -32.68 -30.52 -10.02
C THR A 38 -33.16 -30.56 -11.47
N PRO A 39 -34.21 -29.84 -11.89
CA PRO A 39 -34.64 -29.87 -13.29
C PRO A 39 -33.64 -29.19 -14.23
N PHE A 40 -32.85 -28.20 -13.72
CA PHE A 40 -31.86 -27.51 -14.53
C PHE A 40 -30.51 -28.25 -14.60
N LYS A 41 -30.16 -29.07 -13.58
CA LYS A 41 -28.94 -29.90 -13.63
C LYS A 41 -29.03 -31.02 -14.64
N LEU A 42 -30.21 -31.55 -14.89
CA LEU A 42 -30.43 -32.54 -15.96
C LEU A 42 -30.21 -31.99 -17.38
N LEU A 43 -30.52 -30.72 -17.59
CA LEU A 43 -30.20 -30.00 -18.83
C LEU A 43 -28.70 -29.57 -18.92
N GLY A 44 -28.03 -29.36 -17.77
CA GLY A 44 -26.61 -29.03 -17.69
C GLY A 44 -25.68 -30.19 -18.07
N VAL A 45 -26.02 -31.42 -17.67
CA VAL A 45 -25.22 -32.62 -18.00
C VAL A 45 -25.09 -32.83 -19.51
N VAL A 46 -26.11 -32.45 -20.29
CA VAL A 46 -26.05 -32.52 -21.76
C VAL A 46 -25.13 -31.46 -22.35
N LYS A 47 -25.00 -30.31 -21.67
CA LYS A 47 -24.13 -29.19 -22.09
C LYS A 47 -22.65 -29.46 -21.76
N ASP A 48 -22.36 -30.11 -20.63
CA ASP A 48 -20.99 -30.47 -20.21
C ASP A 48 -20.37 -31.57 -21.08
N LEU A 49 -21.19 -32.40 -21.68
CA LEU A 49 -20.73 -33.40 -22.69
C LEU A 49 -20.21 -32.76 -24.00
N PHE A 50 -20.57 -31.50 -24.26
CA PHE A 50 -20.14 -30.76 -25.46
C PHE A 50 -19.22 -29.58 -25.16
N SER A 51 -18.97 -29.26 -23.91
CA SER A 51 -18.03 -28.20 -23.53
C SER A 51 -16.69 -28.83 -23.19
N LYS A 52 -15.68 -28.63 -24.06
CA LYS A 52 -14.29 -28.90 -23.71
C LYS A 52 -13.96 -28.07 -22.46
N GLU A 53 -13.65 -28.75 -21.36
CA GLU A 53 -13.03 -28.13 -20.19
C GLU A 53 -11.73 -27.49 -20.65
N GLU A 54 -11.67 -26.16 -20.59
CA GLU A 54 -10.39 -25.50 -20.64
C GLU A 54 -9.62 -25.87 -19.37
N PRO A 55 -8.34 -26.28 -19.49
CA PRO A 55 -7.55 -26.69 -18.34
C PRO A 55 -7.51 -25.52 -17.35
N VAL A 56 -7.88 -25.81 -16.10
CA VAL A 56 -7.70 -24.89 -14.97
C VAL A 56 -6.19 -24.64 -14.84
N SER A 57 -5.73 -23.58 -15.47
CA SER A 57 -4.38 -23.08 -15.25
C SER A 57 -4.31 -22.63 -13.78
N ASN A 58 -3.48 -23.32 -12.99
CA ASN A 58 -3.01 -22.86 -11.68
C ASN A 58 -2.12 -21.61 -11.84
N GLY A 59 -2.53 -20.66 -12.69
CA GLY A 59 -1.85 -19.41 -12.92
C GLY A 59 -2.16 -18.43 -11.80
N GLU A 60 -1.13 -17.75 -11.35
CA GLU A 60 -1.17 -16.62 -10.46
C GLU A 60 -2.40 -15.75 -10.69
N LEU A 61 -3.04 -15.35 -9.60
CA LEU A 61 -4.19 -14.42 -9.58
C LEU A 61 -3.80 -13.08 -10.20
N THR A 62 -3.86 -12.99 -11.51
CA THR A 62 -3.62 -11.74 -12.23
C THR A 62 -4.92 -10.95 -12.30
N SER A 63 -4.88 -9.70 -11.85
CA SER A 63 -6.04 -8.78 -11.82
C SER A 63 -6.71 -8.59 -13.20
N PHE A 64 -6.05 -8.98 -14.28
CA PHE A 64 -6.51 -8.79 -15.66
C PHE A 64 -7.32 -9.96 -16.26
N ARG A 65 -7.24 -11.15 -15.67
CA ARG A 65 -7.96 -12.33 -16.16
C ARG A 65 -8.56 -13.11 -15.00
N LEU A 66 -9.77 -12.74 -14.64
CA LEU A 66 -10.56 -13.48 -13.66
C LEU A 66 -11.37 -14.55 -14.38
N THR A 67 -11.35 -15.76 -13.84
CA THR A 67 -12.30 -16.79 -14.26
C THR A 67 -13.71 -16.43 -13.81
N ASN A 68 -14.74 -16.94 -14.47
CA ASN A 68 -16.13 -16.70 -14.09
C ASN A 68 -16.41 -17.07 -12.62
N LYS A 69 -15.76 -18.13 -12.11
CA LYS A 69 -15.87 -18.55 -10.70
C LYS A 69 -15.25 -17.50 -9.76
N GLN A 70 -14.04 -17.01 -10.08
CA GLN A 70 -13.37 -15.96 -9.29
C GLN A 70 -14.17 -14.66 -9.28
N ALA A 71 -14.73 -14.25 -10.42
CA ALA A 71 -15.61 -13.09 -10.50
C ALA A 71 -16.87 -13.27 -9.64
N GLY A 72 -17.45 -14.46 -9.64
CA GLY A 72 -18.59 -14.81 -8.77
C GLY A 72 -18.27 -14.68 -7.27
N VAL A 73 -17.10 -15.18 -6.84
CA VAL A 73 -16.64 -15.07 -5.44
C VAL A 73 -16.38 -13.61 -5.04
N ILE A 74 -15.78 -12.80 -5.94
CA ILE A 74 -15.57 -11.37 -5.69
C ILE A 74 -16.89 -10.65 -5.48
N ASN A 75 -17.86 -10.85 -6.37
CA ASN A 75 -19.18 -10.24 -6.26
C ASN A 75 -19.89 -10.66 -4.97
N ALA A 76 -19.80 -11.93 -4.59
CA ALA A 76 -20.37 -12.43 -3.35
C ALA A 76 -19.71 -11.80 -2.10
N LEU A 77 -18.39 -11.61 -2.11
CA LEU A 77 -17.66 -10.92 -1.04
C LEU A 77 -18.02 -9.44 -0.96
N GLN A 78 -18.13 -8.76 -2.10
CA GLN A 78 -18.51 -7.34 -2.14
C GLN A 78 -19.91 -7.09 -1.56
N GLN A 79 -20.83 -8.01 -1.72
CA GLN A 79 -22.17 -7.91 -1.13
C GLN A 79 -22.18 -8.16 0.38
N ARG A 80 -21.19 -8.87 0.91
CA ARG A 80 -21.11 -9.27 2.32
C ARG A 80 -20.22 -8.38 3.17
N ILE A 81 -19.36 -7.58 2.54
CA ILE A 81 -18.48 -6.65 3.20
C ILE A 81 -18.99 -5.23 2.94
N SER A 82 -19.28 -4.50 4.00
CA SER A 82 -19.69 -3.11 3.90
C SER A 82 -18.84 -2.23 4.81
N ALA A 83 -18.53 -1.03 4.34
CA ALA A 83 -17.87 -0.01 5.12
C ALA A 83 -18.64 1.30 5.01
N SER A 84 -18.89 1.95 6.12
CA SER A 84 -19.56 3.25 6.19
C SER A 84 -18.74 4.23 7.02
N VAL A 85 -18.81 5.50 6.65
CA VAL A 85 -18.12 6.59 7.36
C VAL A 85 -19.14 7.57 7.88
N ASP A 86 -19.18 7.77 9.17
CA ASP A 86 -19.94 8.86 9.77
C ASP A 86 -19.13 10.16 9.65
N LYS A 87 -19.62 11.08 8.85
CA LYS A 87 -18.96 12.37 8.58
C LYS A 87 -18.91 13.32 9.79
N LYS A 88 -19.78 13.11 10.78
CA LYS A 88 -19.80 13.97 12.00
C LYS A 88 -18.79 13.51 13.02
N THR A 89 -18.67 12.20 13.22
CA THR A 89 -17.78 11.62 14.24
C THR A 89 -16.45 11.14 13.63
N SER A 90 -16.34 11.09 12.30
CA SER A 90 -15.20 10.49 11.57
C SER A 90 -14.97 9.01 11.91
N VAL A 91 -15.99 8.34 12.43
CA VAL A 91 -15.94 6.90 12.73
C VAL A 91 -16.17 6.10 11.46
N ILE A 92 -15.30 5.12 11.22
CA ILE A 92 -15.44 4.14 10.15
C ILE A 92 -15.99 2.85 10.75
N THR A 93 -17.15 2.43 10.28
CA THR A 93 -17.77 1.15 10.67
C THR A 93 -17.57 0.15 9.53
N VAL A 94 -16.94 -0.98 9.83
CA VAL A 94 -16.77 -2.10 8.91
C VAL A 94 -17.65 -3.25 9.38
N SER A 95 -18.46 -3.81 8.48
CA SER A 95 -19.33 -4.94 8.77
C SER A 95 -19.10 -6.04 7.74
N VAL A 96 -18.96 -7.27 8.22
CA VAL A 96 -18.79 -8.47 7.39
C VAL A 96 -19.86 -9.49 7.79
N GLN A 97 -20.54 -10.08 6.80
CA GLN A 97 -21.57 -11.08 7.02
C GLN A 97 -21.15 -12.42 6.40
N MET A 98 -20.86 -13.41 7.23
CA MET A 98 -20.54 -14.77 6.81
C MET A 98 -21.48 -15.79 7.46
N GLN A 99 -21.46 -17.03 6.99
CA GLN A 99 -22.28 -18.10 7.57
C GLN A 99 -21.76 -18.57 8.93
N ASP A 100 -20.45 -18.47 9.13
CA ASP A 100 -19.78 -18.83 10.38
C ASP A 100 -19.40 -17.54 11.14
N PRO A 101 -19.78 -17.40 12.42
CA PRO A 101 -19.51 -16.21 13.20
C PRO A 101 -18.01 -15.95 13.40
N LEU A 102 -17.21 -16.99 13.64
CA LEU A 102 -15.77 -16.87 13.86
C LEU A 102 -15.06 -16.40 12.58
N ILE A 103 -15.46 -16.97 11.43
CA ILE A 103 -14.95 -16.53 10.13
C ILE A 103 -15.33 -15.07 9.87
N SER A 104 -16.56 -14.67 10.21
CA SER A 104 -17.02 -13.28 10.09
C SER A 104 -16.14 -12.32 10.88
N ALA A 105 -15.85 -12.64 12.16
CA ALA A 105 -15.00 -11.82 13.02
C ALA A 105 -13.55 -11.74 12.49
N ASN A 106 -12.95 -12.87 12.10
CA ASN A 106 -11.60 -12.91 11.55
C ASN A 106 -11.46 -12.09 10.26
N ILE A 107 -12.42 -12.25 9.34
CA ILE A 107 -12.40 -11.47 8.08
C ILE A 107 -12.61 -9.99 8.38
N THR A 108 -13.47 -9.62 9.33
CA THR A 108 -13.64 -8.22 9.74
C THR A 108 -12.34 -7.61 10.19
N GLN A 109 -11.55 -8.31 11.02
CA GLN A 109 -10.25 -7.84 11.50
C GLN A 109 -9.26 -7.67 10.35
N ILE A 110 -9.17 -8.64 9.45
CA ILE A 110 -8.28 -8.58 8.30
C ILE A 110 -8.66 -7.45 7.34
N VAL A 111 -9.96 -7.27 7.08
CA VAL A 111 -10.46 -6.16 6.26
C VAL A 111 -10.11 -4.82 6.90
N LEU A 112 -10.24 -4.71 8.22
CA LEU A 112 -9.90 -3.49 8.96
C LEU A 112 -8.40 -3.17 8.83
N GLU A 113 -7.51 -4.14 9.03
CA GLU A 113 -6.06 -3.98 8.89
C GLU A 113 -5.67 -3.57 7.46
N LYS A 114 -6.25 -4.25 6.46
CA LYS A 114 -6.02 -3.90 5.05
C LYS A 114 -6.52 -2.50 4.72
N LEU A 115 -7.69 -2.11 5.21
CA LEU A 115 -8.26 -0.78 5.02
C LEU A 115 -7.39 0.30 5.66
N GLN A 116 -6.92 0.09 6.90
CA GLN A 116 -5.99 0.99 7.57
C GLN A 116 -4.69 1.15 6.79
N GLY A 117 -4.11 0.03 6.35
CA GLY A 117 -2.90 0.05 5.51
C GLY A 117 -3.10 0.80 4.20
N TYR A 118 -4.20 0.54 3.50
CA TYR A 118 -4.53 1.22 2.25
C TYR A 118 -4.69 2.74 2.42
N ILE A 119 -5.47 3.17 3.43
CA ILE A 119 -5.69 4.61 3.69
C ILE A 119 -4.36 5.27 4.08
N THR A 120 -3.55 4.63 4.93
CA THR A 120 -2.24 5.14 5.32
C THR A 120 -1.33 5.31 4.10
N ASN A 121 -1.21 4.28 3.28
CA ASN A 121 -0.40 4.32 2.07
C ASN A 121 -0.91 5.39 1.09
N TYR A 122 -2.22 5.45 0.85
CA TYR A 122 -2.82 6.45 -0.03
C TYR A 122 -2.51 7.89 0.43
N ARG A 123 -2.63 8.17 1.74
CA ARG A 123 -2.35 9.50 2.30
C ARG A 123 -0.85 9.84 2.31
N THR A 124 0.01 8.86 2.56
CA THR A 124 1.45 9.12 2.73
C THR A 124 2.27 8.93 1.46
N GLN A 125 1.73 8.30 0.41
CA GLN A 125 2.48 7.98 -0.80
C GLN A 125 3.13 9.21 -1.45
N LYS A 126 2.37 10.28 -1.65
CA LYS A 126 2.88 11.52 -2.26
C LYS A 126 3.97 12.15 -1.43
N VAL A 127 3.74 12.32 -0.12
CA VAL A 127 4.70 12.98 0.77
C VAL A 127 5.96 12.14 0.99
N LYS A 128 5.88 10.81 0.92
CA LYS A 128 7.06 9.91 0.94
C LYS A 128 7.89 10.06 -0.34
N GLN A 129 7.25 10.17 -1.51
CA GLN A 129 7.95 10.44 -2.76
C GLN A 129 8.63 11.81 -2.74
N ASP A 130 7.96 12.84 -2.22
CA ASP A 130 8.54 14.17 -2.07
C ASP A 130 9.74 14.15 -1.10
N LEU A 131 9.66 13.40 0.00
CA LEU A 131 10.76 13.20 0.94
C LEU A 131 11.95 12.51 0.27
N GLU A 132 11.74 11.39 -0.43
CA GLU A 132 12.79 10.65 -1.15
C GLU A 132 13.50 11.53 -2.17
N PHE A 133 12.72 12.33 -2.92
CA PHE A 133 13.31 13.32 -3.84
C PHE A 133 14.15 14.35 -3.11
N THR A 134 13.67 14.92 -1.99
CA THR A 134 14.39 15.91 -1.20
C THR A 134 15.68 15.32 -0.59
N GLU A 135 15.65 14.06 -0.12
CA GLU A 135 16.84 13.35 0.38
C GLU A 135 17.92 13.21 -0.70
N LYS A 136 17.53 12.87 -1.92
CA LYS A 136 18.45 12.76 -3.05
C LYS A 136 19.10 14.10 -3.36
N VAL A 137 18.29 15.16 -3.55
CA VAL A 137 18.78 16.49 -3.89
C VAL A 137 19.64 17.09 -2.76
N PHE A 138 19.27 16.83 -1.51
CA PHE A 138 20.09 17.21 -0.34
C PHE A 138 21.46 16.53 -0.35
N SER A 139 21.52 15.23 -0.68
CA SER A 139 22.77 14.50 -0.79
C SER A 139 23.69 15.08 -1.88
N GLU A 140 23.13 15.42 -3.04
CA GLU A 140 23.84 16.06 -4.15
C GLU A 140 24.35 17.46 -3.77
N ALA A 141 23.52 18.26 -3.10
CA ALA A 141 23.92 19.59 -2.64
C ALA A 141 25.01 19.55 -1.58
N ARG A 142 24.95 18.58 -0.66
CA ARG A 142 25.99 18.36 0.36
C ARG A 142 27.34 18.02 -0.29
N GLU A 143 27.31 17.15 -1.28
CA GLU A 143 28.53 16.78 -2.02
C GLU A 143 29.11 17.99 -2.77
N SER A 144 28.25 18.77 -3.42
CA SER A 144 28.61 19.99 -4.12
C SER A 144 29.24 21.03 -3.19
N TYR A 145 28.64 21.23 -2.02
CA TYR A 145 29.19 22.12 -1.00
C TYR A 145 30.60 21.67 -0.54
N TYR A 146 30.75 20.40 -0.17
CA TYR A 146 32.06 19.90 0.26
C TYR A 146 33.12 19.93 -0.83
N LYS A 147 32.73 19.77 -2.11
CA LYS A 147 33.63 19.95 -3.25
C LYS A 147 34.07 21.40 -3.36
N ALA A 148 33.14 22.36 -3.31
CA ALA A 148 33.48 23.79 -3.37
C ALA A 148 34.31 24.22 -2.15
N GLN A 149 34.01 23.74 -0.96
CA GLN A 149 34.80 24.01 0.25
C GLN A 149 36.24 23.52 0.13
N ARG A 150 36.45 22.29 -0.37
CA ARG A 150 37.79 21.74 -0.61
C ARG A 150 38.55 22.51 -1.68
N ALA A 151 37.86 22.93 -2.74
CA ALA A 151 38.47 23.72 -3.81
C ALA A 151 38.95 25.11 -3.28
N TYR A 152 38.12 25.77 -2.50
CA TYR A 152 38.48 27.03 -1.86
C TYR A 152 39.67 26.87 -0.90
N ALA A 153 39.63 25.86 -0.01
CA ALA A 153 40.70 25.60 0.93
C ALA A 153 42.04 25.25 0.25
N ALA A 154 41.99 24.40 -0.77
CA ALA A 154 43.19 24.04 -1.53
C ALA A 154 43.78 25.24 -2.26
N PHE A 155 42.96 26.14 -2.79
CA PHE A 155 43.40 27.38 -3.41
C PHE A 155 44.09 28.31 -2.39
N GLU A 156 43.53 28.49 -1.22
CA GLU A 156 44.12 29.28 -0.12
C GLU A 156 45.46 28.70 0.32
N ASP A 157 45.55 27.39 0.52
CA ASP A 157 46.78 26.73 0.95
C ASP A 157 47.92 26.83 -0.08
N ALA A 158 47.58 26.71 -1.36
CA ALA A 158 48.56 26.79 -2.42
C ALA A 158 49.12 28.21 -2.66
N ASN A 159 48.42 29.28 -2.22
CA ASN A 159 48.70 30.64 -2.63
C ASN A 159 48.91 31.61 -1.45
N LYS A 160 49.36 31.14 -0.30
CA LYS A 160 49.46 31.90 0.99
C LYS A 160 50.23 33.22 0.90
N ASN A 161 51.15 33.37 -0.08
CA ASN A 161 52.01 34.53 -0.19
C ASN A 161 51.83 35.35 -1.50
N ILE A 162 50.76 35.10 -2.25
CA ILE A 162 50.51 35.75 -3.53
C ILE A 162 49.51 36.89 -3.36
N ILE A 163 49.93 38.13 -3.73
CA ILE A 163 49.11 39.33 -3.69
C ILE A 163 48.97 39.90 -5.12
N SER A 164 48.27 39.20 -5.98
CA SER A 164 47.95 39.70 -7.32
C SER A 164 46.45 39.96 -7.49
N ALA A 165 46.09 40.82 -8.45
CA ALA A 165 44.66 41.08 -8.74
C ALA A 165 43.95 39.81 -9.23
N SER A 166 44.61 39.00 -10.05
CA SER A 166 44.09 37.74 -10.55
C SER A 166 43.84 36.72 -9.41
N TYR A 167 44.74 36.67 -8.42
CA TYR A 167 44.54 35.85 -7.22
C TYR A 167 43.29 36.27 -6.46
N ARG A 168 43.09 37.55 -6.20
CA ARG A 168 41.92 38.06 -5.47
C ARG A 168 40.61 37.73 -6.19
N THR A 169 40.61 37.90 -7.52
CA THR A 169 39.41 37.56 -8.33
C THR A 169 39.07 36.08 -8.25
N GLU A 170 40.07 35.19 -8.34
CA GLU A 170 39.83 33.74 -8.26
C GLU A 170 39.46 33.31 -6.85
N GLN A 171 40.08 33.87 -5.81
CA GLN A 171 39.72 33.66 -4.42
C GLN A 171 38.24 34.04 -4.17
N GLU A 172 37.81 35.20 -4.66
CA GLU A 172 36.45 35.68 -4.52
C GLU A 172 35.47 34.79 -5.28
N ARG A 173 35.81 34.33 -6.48
CA ARG A 173 35.02 33.40 -7.26
C ARG A 173 34.78 32.09 -6.49
N LEU A 174 35.84 31.45 -5.99
CA LEU A 174 35.73 30.19 -5.22
C LEU A 174 34.96 30.37 -3.90
N LYS A 175 35.18 31.49 -3.21
CA LYS A 175 34.46 31.84 -2.00
C LYS A 175 32.96 32.02 -2.27
N ASN A 176 32.60 32.69 -3.36
CA ASN A 176 31.22 32.90 -3.76
C ASN A 176 30.56 31.57 -4.14
N GLU A 177 31.29 30.69 -4.86
CA GLU A 177 30.82 29.34 -5.21
C GLU A 177 30.58 28.50 -3.95
N MET A 178 31.48 28.51 -2.98
CA MET A 178 31.34 27.84 -1.69
C MET A 178 30.12 28.41 -0.93
N THR A 179 29.95 29.73 -0.88
CA THR A 179 28.83 30.38 -0.19
C THR A 179 27.50 30.04 -0.85
N LEU A 180 27.43 30.03 -2.18
CA LEU A 180 26.24 29.65 -2.94
C LEU A 180 25.85 28.20 -2.65
N THR A 181 26.81 27.28 -2.76
CA THR A 181 26.54 25.86 -2.49
C THR A 181 26.19 25.61 -1.02
N PHE A 182 26.76 26.34 -0.07
CA PHE A 182 26.37 26.29 1.34
C PHE A 182 24.92 26.75 1.56
N ASN A 183 24.50 27.83 0.92
CA ASN A 183 23.13 28.32 1.03
C ASN A 183 22.11 27.30 0.47
N VAL A 184 22.43 26.68 -0.66
CA VAL A 184 21.59 25.60 -1.24
C VAL A 184 21.53 24.41 -0.29
N TYR A 185 22.67 23.95 0.21
CA TYR A 185 22.75 22.87 1.19
C TYR A 185 21.90 23.15 2.45
N ASN A 186 22.02 24.37 3.02
CA ASN A 186 21.25 24.77 4.19
C ASN A 186 19.73 24.80 3.92
N THR A 187 19.33 25.36 2.79
CA THR A 187 17.92 25.41 2.39
C THR A 187 17.33 24.02 2.23
N LEU A 188 18.07 23.11 1.60
CA LEU A 188 17.65 21.73 1.43
C LEU A 188 17.65 20.94 2.73
N ALA A 189 18.56 21.24 3.69
CA ALA A 189 18.52 20.65 5.02
C ALA A 189 17.23 21.03 5.77
N GLN A 190 16.84 22.29 5.74
CA GLN A 190 15.58 22.75 6.33
C GLN A 190 14.36 22.10 5.65
N LYS A 191 14.38 22.03 4.31
CA LYS A 191 13.33 21.38 3.53
C LYS A 191 13.19 19.90 3.87
N LEU A 192 14.31 19.19 4.01
CA LEU A 192 14.33 17.78 4.39
C LEU A 192 13.65 17.55 5.75
N GLU A 193 13.96 18.37 6.75
CA GLU A 193 13.31 18.25 8.06
C GLU A 193 11.81 18.59 7.98
N GLN A 194 11.41 19.57 7.19
CA GLN A 194 10.00 19.86 6.94
C GLN A 194 9.26 18.69 6.26
N ASP A 195 9.88 18.05 5.28
CA ASP A 195 9.26 16.93 4.56
C ASP A 195 9.14 15.68 5.47
N LYS A 196 10.11 15.44 6.37
CA LYS A 196 10.01 14.40 7.41
C LYS A 196 8.83 14.65 8.35
N LEU A 197 8.66 15.87 8.83
CA LEU A 197 7.51 16.26 9.67
C LEU A 197 6.20 16.07 8.92
N ARG A 198 6.15 16.45 7.64
CA ARG A 198 4.96 16.28 6.80
C ARG A 198 4.56 14.81 6.63
N VAL A 199 5.51 13.88 6.52
CA VAL A 199 5.22 12.44 6.50
C VAL A 199 4.56 11.99 7.80
N GLN A 200 5.04 12.48 8.95
CA GLN A 200 4.45 12.17 10.25
C GLN A 200 3.04 12.77 10.38
N GLU A 201 2.84 14.01 9.98
CA GLU A 201 1.52 14.68 10.01
C GLU A 201 0.48 14.00 9.12
N GLN A 202 0.90 13.48 7.95
CA GLN A 202 0.01 12.80 7.03
C GLN A 202 -0.23 11.32 7.37
N THR A 203 0.52 10.78 8.34
CA THR A 203 0.33 9.41 8.82
C THR A 203 -0.85 9.37 9.79
N PRO A 204 -1.99 8.78 9.38
CA PRO A 204 -3.17 8.75 10.23
C PRO A 204 -2.97 7.82 11.42
N VAL A 205 -3.47 8.22 12.57
CA VAL A 205 -3.55 7.36 13.76
C VAL A 205 -4.96 6.80 13.85
N TYR A 206 -5.08 5.48 13.97
CA TYR A 206 -6.37 4.79 14.13
C TYR A 206 -6.51 4.25 15.55
N THR A 207 -7.68 4.46 16.14
CA THR A 207 -8.04 3.85 17.41
C THR A 207 -9.24 2.94 17.18
N ILE A 208 -9.14 1.69 17.60
CA ILE A 208 -10.27 0.74 17.54
C ILE A 208 -11.18 1.07 18.72
N ILE A 209 -12.38 1.56 18.42
CA ILE A 209 -13.40 1.90 19.43
C ILE A 209 -14.13 0.62 19.87
N GLN A 210 -14.45 -0.24 18.90
CA GLN A 210 -15.14 -1.51 19.14
C GLN A 210 -14.45 -2.61 18.32
N PRO A 211 -13.87 -3.62 18.97
CA PRO A 211 -13.28 -4.75 18.25
C PRO A 211 -14.36 -5.59 17.57
N ALA A 212 -13.96 -6.39 16.58
CA ALA A 212 -14.85 -7.38 15.99
C ALA A 212 -15.22 -8.42 17.07
N THR A 213 -16.49 -8.60 17.29
CA THR A 213 -17.06 -9.57 18.24
C THR A 213 -17.99 -10.51 17.50
N VAL A 214 -18.06 -11.73 18.00
CA VAL A 214 -18.99 -12.77 17.52
C VAL A 214 -20.32 -12.63 18.24
#